data_f7d077d5300c4277f93571f8159f20e5
#
_entry.id   f7d077d5300c4277f93571f8159f20e5
#
_cell.length_a   1.000
_cell.length_b   1.000
_cell.length_c   1.000
_cell.angle_alpha   90.00
_cell.angle_beta   90.00
_cell.angle_gamma   90.00
#
_symmetry.space_group_name_H-M   'P 1'
#
loop_
_entity.id
_entity.type
_entity.pdbx_description
1 polymer ?
#
loop_
_entity_poly.entity_id
_entity_poly.type
_entity_poly.pdbx_seq_one_letter_code
_entity_poly.pdbx_strand_id
1 'polypeptide(L)'
;MTNVEGVADWDGRGLPPVAAERMRRAAEGGAWTSLLSAPAAAGLEVAGFDPVGEVMGSMVQRIGWSSYYGCGSVGWGTNSQTTTSGSHPRAGFAPYAHAQENGWATAIGRMVTEAAGIGADGIVGVRLSRQNLGNAVHEFTAMGTGVRARSATRPGRVFSTHLEGQDVAKLVLAGWMPAELALGIAVGIRHDDWNTRQQRTWTAGNIEVGAYTELVNQTRADARMLVQHRIRAVGADGAVIASMGLSTWEIEPGEGHTDHVAEATIIATAITQFHRSREAPSRSLTYLPLKRSRP
;
A
#
# COMPACT_ATOMS: atom_id res chain seq x y z
N MET A 1 1.04 33.74 -17.86
CA MET A 1 1.95 33.42 -16.74
C MET A 1 1.52 34.33 -15.58
N THR A 2 0.61 33.83 -14.74
CA THR A 2 0.16 34.55 -13.55
C THR A 2 1.13 34.26 -12.43
N ASN A 3 1.85 35.25 -11.96
CA ASN A 3 2.69 35.23 -10.77
C ASN A 3 1.85 34.75 -9.58
N VAL A 4 2.22 33.61 -8.99
CA VAL A 4 1.71 33.17 -7.68
C VAL A 4 2.54 33.95 -6.64
N GLU A 5 2.12 35.18 -6.32
CA GLU A 5 2.63 35.91 -5.18
C GLU A 5 2.18 35.21 -3.89
N GLY A 6 3.14 34.86 -3.03
CA GLY A 6 2.90 34.52 -1.63
C GLY A 6 2.70 33.08 -1.26
N VAL A 7 3.44 32.12 -1.85
CA VAL A 7 3.62 30.81 -1.20
C VAL A 7 4.60 31.02 -0.04
N ALA A 8 4.06 31.17 1.17
CA ALA A 8 4.89 31.11 2.39
C ALA A 8 5.79 29.87 2.35
N ASP A 9 7.04 30.02 2.74
CA ASP A 9 8.01 28.92 2.82
C ASP A 9 7.40 27.81 3.70
N TRP A 10 6.92 26.72 3.06
CA TRP A 10 6.32 25.61 3.76
C TRP A 10 7.42 24.73 4.38
N ASP A 11 7.36 24.54 5.69
CA ASP A 11 8.35 23.80 6.46
C ASP A 11 8.29 22.25 6.27
N GLY A 12 7.44 21.76 5.36
CA GLY A 12 7.25 20.33 5.10
C GLY A 12 6.29 19.64 6.08
N ARG A 13 5.74 20.35 7.08
CA ARG A 13 4.82 19.81 8.07
C ARG A 13 3.37 20.06 7.70
N GLY A 14 2.49 19.13 8.08
CA GLY A 14 1.05 19.24 7.80
C GLY A 14 0.72 19.18 6.31
N LEU A 15 -0.37 19.84 5.93
CA LEU A 15 -0.83 19.91 4.54
C LEU A 15 -0.03 20.97 3.76
N PRO A 16 0.40 20.67 2.52
CA PRO A 16 0.96 21.67 1.63
C PRO A 16 -0.03 22.82 1.37
N PRO A 17 0.44 24.06 1.13
CA PRO A 17 -0.44 25.21 0.84
C PRO A 17 -1.43 24.97 -0.31
N VAL A 18 -1.01 24.21 -1.33
CA VAL A 18 -1.87 23.82 -2.47
C VAL A 18 -3.04 22.94 -2.03
N ALA A 19 -2.85 22.05 -1.06
CA ALA A 19 -3.93 21.21 -0.52
C ALA A 19 -4.92 22.07 0.30
N ALA A 20 -4.41 22.96 1.14
CA ALA A 20 -5.25 23.91 1.88
C ALA A 20 -6.11 24.78 0.94
N GLU A 21 -5.54 25.24 -0.18
CA GLU A 21 -6.26 26.03 -1.19
C GLU A 21 -7.35 25.20 -1.91
N ARG A 22 -7.09 23.91 -2.23
CA ARG A 22 -8.12 23.01 -2.77
C ARG A 22 -9.30 22.85 -1.83
N MET A 23 -9.02 22.66 -0.53
CA MET A 23 -10.04 22.53 0.50
C MET A 23 -10.89 23.81 0.61
N ARG A 24 -10.25 24.98 0.58
CA ARG A 24 -10.94 26.27 0.61
C ARG A 24 -11.90 26.41 -0.59
N ARG A 25 -11.42 26.12 -1.81
CA ARG A 25 -12.25 26.16 -3.02
C ARG A 25 -13.41 25.18 -2.97
N ALA A 26 -13.19 23.97 -2.45
CA ALA A 26 -14.25 22.98 -2.25
C ALA A 26 -15.32 23.49 -1.27
N ALA A 27 -14.92 24.17 -0.20
CA ALA A 27 -15.84 24.76 0.78
C ALA A 27 -16.65 25.95 0.22
N GLU A 28 -16.10 26.69 -0.74
CA GLU A 28 -16.76 27.85 -1.39
C GLU A 28 -17.82 27.43 -2.43
N GLY A 29 -18.09 26.14 -2.61
CA GLY A 29 -19.15 25.63 -3.50
C GLY A 29 -18.74 25.53 -4.96
N GLY A 30 -17.46 25.34 -5.25
CA GLY A 30 -16.96 25.04 -6.60
C GLY A 30 -17.44 23.68 -7.11
N ALA A 31 -17.27 23.43 -8.42
CA ALA A 31 -17.51 22.10 -8.99
C ALA A 31 -16.60 21.08 -8.30
N TRP A 32 -17.18 20.06 -7.69
CA TRP A 32 -16.43 18.97 -7.09
C TRP A 32 -16.00 17.95 -8.14
N THR A 33 -14.82 17.39 -7.97
CA THR A 33 -14.30 16.31 -8.80
C THR A 33 -14.30 14.99 -8.03
N SER A 34 -14.39 13.87 -8.73
CA SER A 34 -14.39 12.54 -8.16
C SER A 34 -13.63 11.58 -9.07
N LEU A 35 -12.92 10.63 -8.48
CA LEU A 35 -12.28 9.54 -9.20
C LEU A 35 -13.19 8.32 -9.40
N LEU A 36 -14.47 8.43 -9.01
CA LEU A 36 -15.44 7.34 -9.08
C LEU A 36 -15.87 7.08 -10.52
N SER A 37 -15.95 5.82 -10.88
CA SER A 37 -16.71 5.38 -12.04
C SER A 37 -18.24 5.47 -11.77
N ALA A 38 -19.07 5.49 -12.81
CA ALA A 38 -20.51 5.49 -12.64
C ALA A 38 -21.04 4.29 -11.80
N PRO A 39 -20.56 3.04 -11.98
CA PRO A 39 -20.92 1.95 -11.10
C PRO A 39 -20.48 2.14 -9.65
N ALA A 40 -19.30 2.75 -9.43
CA ALA A 40 -18.80 3.04 -8.09
C ALA A 40 -19.66 4.08 -7.37
N ALA A 41 -20.06 5.15 -8.07
CA ALA A 41 -20.96 6.17 -7.54
C ALA A 41 -22.34 5.59 -7.17
N ALA A 42 -22.94 4.80 -8.06
CA ALA A 42 -24.22 4.12 -7.80
C ALA A 42 -24.13 3.14 -6.62
N GLY A 43 -23.02 2.40 -6.51
CA GLY A 43 -22.78 1.51 -5.36
C GLY A 43 -22.72 2.25 -4.03
N LEU A 44 -22.03 3.38 -3.99
CA LEU A 44 -21.95 4.22 -2.78
C LEU A 44 -23.30 4.78 -2.37
N GLU A 45 -24.12 5.21 -3.33
CA GLU A 45 -25.47 5.68 -3.07
C GLU A 45 -26.31 4.60 -2.40
N VAL A 46 -26.27 3.37 -2.89
CA VAL A 46 -26.94 2.20 -2.29
C VAL A 46 -26.41 1.91 -0.88
N ALA A 47 -25.12 2.08 -0.65
CA ALA A 47 -24.51 1.90 0.67
C ALA A 47 -24.76 3.06 1.65
N GLY A 48 -25.46 4.12 1.21
CA GLY A 48 -25.79 5.29 2.03
C GLY A 48 -24.64 6.28 2.20
N PHE A 49 -23.79 6.41 1.19
CA PHE A 49 -22.71 7.39 1.16
C PHE A 49 -22.87 8.38 0.01
N ASP A 50 -22.56 9.64 0.27
CA ASP A 50 -22.46 10.71 -0.73
C ASP A 50 -20.98 11.04 -0.99
N PRO A 51 -20.54 11.15 -2.25
CA PRO A 51 -19.21 11.67 -2.56
C PRO A 51 -19.14 13.16 -2.22
N VAL A 52 -18.02 13.58 -1.62
CA VAL A 52 -17.80 14.98 -1.22
C VAL A 52 -16.66 15.65 -1.98
N GLY A 53 -15.78 14.88 -2.62
CA GLY A 53 -14.73 15.43 -3.47
C GLY A 53 -13.52 14.49 -3.58
N GLU A 54 -12.65 14.82 -4.52
CA GLU A 54 -11.33 14.18 -4.64
C GLU A 54 -10.42 14.65 -3.52
N VAL A 55 -9.63 13.73 -2.98
CA VAL A 55 -8.63 14.00 -1.94
C VAL A 55 -7.29 13.38 -2.33
N MET A 56 -6.21 14.08 -1.99
CA MET A 56 -4.86 13.67 -2.35
C MET A 56 -3.85 14.03 -1.25
N GLY A 57 -2.89 13.17 -1.03
CA GLY A 57 -1.68 13.47 -0.29
C GLY A 57 -0.46 13.05 -1.07
N SER A 58 0.58 13.87 -1.07
CA SER A 58 1.85 13.54 -1.70
C SER A 58 3.02 13.86 -0.77
N MET A 59 4.13 13.16 -0.97
CA MET A 59 5.39 13.39 -0.31
C MET A 59 6.53 13.09 -1.27
N VAL A 60 7.53 13.95 -1.30
CA VAL A 60 8.78 13.72 -2.03
C VAL A 60 9.88 13.50 -1.03
N GLN A 61 10.60 12.39 -1.17
CA GLN A 61 11.68 12.01 -0.25
C GLN A 61 12.85 11.41 -1.02
N ARG A 62 14.05 11.74 -0.57
CA ARG A 62 15.26 11.03 -1.02
C ARG A 62 15.36 9.72 -0.25
N ILE A 63 15.52 8.62 -0.98
CA ILE A 63 15.67 7.27 -0.43
C ILE A 63 16.96 6.69 -0.99
N GLY A 64 17.98 6.56 -0.15
CA GLY A 64 19.27 6.01 -0.55
C GLY A 64 19.67 4.84 0.35
N TRP A 65 20.58 4.04 -0.15
CA TRP A 65 21.26 2.98 0.59
C TRP A 65 22.38 3.60 1.43
N SER A 66 22.05 4.39 2.47
CA SER A 66 23.04 5.21 3.17
C SER A 66 23.94 4.42 4.12
N SER A 67 23.75 3.12 4.26
CA SER A 67 24.50 2.32 5.24
C SER A 67 24.64 0.86 4.81
N TYR A 68 24.78 0.62 3.52
CA TYR A 68 25.10 -0.72 3.09
C TYR A 68 26.54 -1.03 3.52
N TYR A 69 26.69 -1.70 4.62
CA TYR A 69 27.92 -2.35 4.98
C TYR A 69 28.01 -3.63 4.16
N GLY A 70 28.92 -3.64 3.19
CA GLY A 70 29.16 -4.80 2.34
C GLY A 70 29.37 -6.09 3.13
N CYS A 71 29.67 -7.17 2.48
CA CYS A 71 29.83 -8.55 2.99
C CYS A 71 30.50 -8.72 4.38
N GLY A 72 31.18 -7.69 4.88
CA GLY A 72 31.84 -7.71 6.21
C GLY A 72 30.93 -7.63 7.41
N SER A 73 29.64 -7.22 7.27
CA SER A 73 28.70 -7.15 8.39
C SER A 73 27.81 -8.38 8.53
N VAL A 74 27.72 -9.18 7.48
CA VAL A 74 27.13 -10.53 7.49
C VAL A 74 28.34 -11.46 7.46
N GLY A 75 28.84 -11.86 8.60
CA GLY A 75 30.12 -12.53 8.82
C GLY A 75 30.56 -13.42 7.66
N TRP A 76 31.82 -13.40 7.34
CA TRP A 76 32.53 -14.25 6.36
C TRP A 76 32.37 -15.76 6.68
N GLY A 77 31.18 -16.18 6.99
CA GLY A 77 30.80 -17.57 7.26
C GLY A 77 30.10 -18.16 6.06
N THR A 78 30.46 -19.34 5.73
CA THR A 78 30.08 -20.22 4.62
C THR A 78 28.58 -20.44 4.35
N ASN A 79 27.69 -19.70 4.97
CA ASN A 79 26.23 -19.80 4.79
C ASN A 79 25.65 -18.45 4.33
N SER A 80 25.37 -18.34 3.05
CA SER A 80 24.58 -17.22 2.50
C SER A 80 23.14 -17.37 2.97
N GLN A 81 22.81 -16.70 4.06
CA GLN A 81 21.44 -16.67 4.55
C GLN A 81 20.72 -15.45 4.01
N THR A 82 19.43 -15.59 3.75
CA THR A 82 18.55 -14.47 3.45
C THR A 82 18.36 -13.65 4.73
N THR A 83 18.61 -12.35 4.63
CA THR A 83 18.36 -11.39 5.70
C THR A 83 17.25 -10.44 5.29
N THR A 84 16.22 -10.26 6.10
CA THR A 84 15.08 -9.38 5.79
C THR A 84 14.96 -8.24 6.79
N SER A 85 14.30 -7.14 6.38
CA SER A 85 14.06 -5.98 7.23
C SER A 85 13.19 -6.31 8.47
N GLY A 86 12.31 -7.32 8.36
CA GLY A 86 11.47 -7.77 9.47
C GLY A 86 12.24 -8.61 10.48
N SER A 87 13.13 -9.49 10.03
CA SER A 87 13.93 -10.34 10.91
C SER A 87 15.14 -9.64 11.52
N HIS A 88 15.66 -8.61 10.81
CA HIS A 88 16.85 -7.87 11.23
C HIS A 88 16.65 -6.34 11.09
N PRO A 89 15.91 -5.70 12.00
CA PRO A 89 15.57 -4.28 11.88
C PRO A 89 16.80 -3.34 11.98
N ARG A 90 17.97 -3.87 12.33
CA ARG A 90 19.24 -3.14 12.33
C ARG A 90 20.12 -3.47 11.13
N ALA A 91 19.67 -4.25 10.18
CA ALA A 91 20.42 -4.52 8.95
C ALA A 91 20.64 -3.21 8.17
N GLY A 92 21.74 -3.13 7.41
CA GLY A 92 22.14 -1.92 6.69
C GLY A 92 21.12 -1.37 5.68
N PHE A 93 20.16 -2.19 5.25
CA PHE A 93 19.05 -1.77 4.39
C PHE A 93 17.77 -1.37 5.15
N ALA A 94 17.73 -1.48 6.49
CA ALA A 94 16.59 -1.04 7.29
C ALA A 94 16.25 0.46 7.09
N PRO A 95 17.22 1.40 6.99
CA PRO A 95 16.92 2.78 6.68
C PRO A 95 16.17 2.98 5.36
N TYR A 96 16.47 2.16 4.34
CA TYR A 96 15.75 2.16 3.07
C TYR A 96 14.28 1.73 3.25
N ALA A 97 14.03 0.61 3.94
CA ALA A 97 12.68 0.13 4.22
C ALA A 97 11.87 1.15 5.04
N HIS A 98 12.46 1.73 6.08
CA HIS A 98 11.82 2.78 6.89
C HIS A 98 11.52 4.05 6.10
N ALA A 99 12.41 4.46 5.18
CA ALA A 99 12.16 5.61 4.33
C ALA A 99 10.94 5.37 3.41
N GLN A 100 10.80 4.17 2.85
CA GLN A 100 9.64 3.76 2.06
C GLN A 100 8.35 3.82 2.89
N GLU A 101 8.36 3.22 4.08
CA GLU A 101 7.21 3.24 4.99
C GLU A 101 6.80 4.67 5.37
N ASN A 102 7.78 5.53 5.68
CA ASN A 102 7.54 6.91 6.05
C ASN A 102 6.97 7.73 4.89
N GLY A 103 7.47 7.52 3.67
CA GLY A 103 6.94 8.15 2.46
C GLY A 103 5.45 7.86 2.28
N TRP A 104 5.05 6.60 2.35
CA TRP A 104 3.66 6.19 2.25
C TRP A 104 2.81 6.66 3.42
N ALA A 105 3.29 6.52 4.66
CA ALA A 105 2.55 6.98 5.83
C ALA A 105 2.26 8.47 5.77
N THR A 106 3.22 9.28 5.32
CA THR A 106 3.04 10.73 5.16
C THR A 106 2.06 11.06 4.04
N ALA A 107 2.16 10.43 2.86
CA ALA A 107 1.24 10.68 1.75
C ALA A 107 -0.20 10.30 2.14
N ILE A 108 -0.41 9.11 2.71
CA ILE A 108 -1.72 8.66 3.17
C ILE A 108 -2.25 9.56 4.29
N GLY A 109 -1.41 9.94 5.26
CA GLY A 109 -1.80 10.83 6.35
C GLY A 109 -2.28 12.20 5.86
N ARG A 110 -1.61 12.79 4.84
CA ARG A 110 -2.03 14.04 4.21
C ARG A 110 -3.37 13.89 3.49
N MET A 111 -3.57 12.81 2.74
CA MET A 111 -4.85 12.51 2.09
C MET A 111 -5.99 12.39 3.12
N VAL A 112 -5.77 11.67 4.22
CA VAL A 112 -6.76 11.53 5.31
C VAL A 112 -7.05 12.88 5.98
N THR A 113 -6.03 13.71 6.19
CA THR A 113 -6.22 15.05 6.77
C THR A 113 -7.02 15.95 5.84
N GLU A 114 -6.77 15.91 4.54
CA GLU A 114 -7.56 16.64 3.54
C GLU A 114 -9.02 16.16 3.53
N ALA A 115 -9.24 14.84 3.56
CA ALA A 115 -10.59 14.25 3.62
C ALA A 115 -11.37 14.70 4.87
N ALA A 116 -10.71 14.69 6.03
CA ALA A 116 -11.33 15.21 7.26
C ALA A 116 -11.69 16.68 7.13
N GLY A 117 -10.83 17.50 6.52
CA GLY A 117 -11.05 18.93 6.32
C GLY A 117 -12.22 19.27 5.40
N ILE A 118 -12.54 18.43 4.40
CA ILE A 118 -13.75 18.57 3.58
C ILE A 118 -14.98 17.87 4.19
N GLY A 119 -14.86 17.33 5.41
CA GLY A 119 -15.94 16.69 6.14
C GLY A 119 -16.32 15.30 5.62
N ALA A 120 -15.40 14.58 5.01
CA ALA A 120 -15.58 13.18 4.65
C ALA A 120 -15.51 12.27 5.88
N ASP A 121 -16.26 11.17 5.85
CA ASP A 121 -16.20 10.09 6.83
C ASP A 121 -15.29 8.96 6.39
N GLY A 122 -14.97 8.91 5.10
CA GLY A 122 -14.11 7.89 4.53
C GLY A 122 -13.56 8.28 3.16
N ILE A 123 -12.61 7.49 2.68
CA ILE A 123 -11.97 7.62 1.37
C ILE A 123 -12.07 6.29 0.67
N VAL A 124 -12.64 6.26 -0.52
CA VAL A 124 -12.82 5.06 -1.33
C VAL A 124 -12.03 5.14 -2.64
N GLY A 125 -11.74 3.98 -3.22
CA GLY A 125 -10.99 3.89 -4.47
C GLY A 125 -9.58 4.46 -4.35
N VAL A 126 -8.93 4.29 -3.19
CA VAL A 126 -7.60 4.86 -2.97
C VAL A 126 -6.58 4.19 -3.89
N ARG A 127 -5.88 5.02 -4.64
CA ARG A 127 -4.77 4.63 -5.52
C ARG A 127 -3.47 5.16 -4.96
N LEU A 128 -2.50 4.27 -4.89
CA LEU A 128 -1.15 4.59 -4.42
C LEU A 128 -0.19 4.53 -5.61
N SER A 129 0.63 5.54 -5.80
CA SER A 129 1.67 5.54 -6.83
C SER A 129 3.00 6.03 -6.27
N ARG A 130 4.09 5.40 -6.70
CA ARG A 130 5.47 5.81 -6.42
C ARG A 130 6.16 6.11 -7.73
N GLN A 131 6.67 7.32 -7.87
CA GLN A 131 7.43 7.76 -9.03
C GLN A 131 8.88 8.06 -8.64
N ASN A 132 9.83 7.56 -9.43
CA ASN A 132 11.24 7.92 -9.29
C ASN A 132 11.48 9.22 -10.09
N LEU A 133 11.91 10.27 -9.39
CA LEU A 133 12.21 11.58 -9.98
C LEU A 133 13.71 11.75 -10.35
N GLY A 134 14.50 10.69 -10.19
CA GLY A 134 15.94 10.70 -10.39
C GLY A 134 16.74 10.97 -9.10
N ASN A 135 18.03 10.66 -9.09
CA ASN A 135 18.94 10.90 -7.95
C ASN A 135 18.46 10.31 -6.61
N ALA A 136 17.85 9.13 -6.66
CA ALA A 136 17.24 8.47 -5.50
C ALA A 136 16.12 9.30 -4.83
N VAL A 137 15.51 10.26 -5.53
CA VAL A 137 14.35 11.01 -5.07
C VAL A 137 13.09 10.33 -5.58
N HIS A 138 12.16 10.06 -4.69
CA HIS A 138 10.90 9.40 -4.98
C HIS A 138 9.73 10.26 -4.52
N GLU A 139 8.70 10.33 -5.36
CA GLU A 139 7.40 10.87 -4.99
C GLU A 139 6.48 9.71 -4.58
N PHE A 140 5.79 9.88 -3.47
CA PHE A 140 4.72 9.01 -2.99
C PHE A 140 3.42 9.78 -3.08
N THR A 141 2.44 9.24 -3.79
CA THR A 141 1.13 9.87 -3.94
C THR A 141 0.03 8.91 -3.55
N ALA A 142 -0.88 9.38 -2.71
CA ALA A 142 -2.13 8.71 -2.36
C ALA A 142 -3.30 9.60 -2.79
N MET A 143 -4.25 9.07 -3.55
CA MET A 143 -5.43 9.80 -4.01
C MET A 143 -6.67 8.92 -3.97
N GLY A 144 -7.83 9.52 -3.72
CA GLY A 144 -9.09 8.81 -3.67
C GLY A 144 -10.27 9.77 -3.66
N THR A 145 -11.46 9.25 -3.45
CA THR A 145 -12.68 10.06 -3.31
C THR A 145 -13.16 10.04 -1.86
N GLY A 146 -13.25 11.22 -1.26
CA GLY A 146 -13.89 11.43 0.04
C GLY A 146 -15.38 11.15 -0.05
N VAL A 147 -15.91 10.43 0.93
CA VAL A 147 -17.33 10.09 1.03
C VAL A 147 -17.89 10.42 2.41
N ARG A 148 -19.16 10.83 2.46
CA ARG A 148 -19.87 11.17 3.68
C ARG A 148 -21.04 10.22 3.88
N ALA A 149 -21.17 9.66 5.08
CA ALA A 149 -22.30 8.82 5.44
C ALA A 149 -23.58 9.66 5.60
N ARG A 150 -24.69 9.16 5.07
CA ARG A 150 -26.04 9.73 5.28
C ARG A 150 -26.60 9.41 6.68
N SER A 151 -26.00 8.44 7.37
CA SER A 151 -26.35 8.04 8.72
C SER A 151 -26.09 9.14 9.73
N ALA A 152 -26.94 9.23 10.76
CA ALA A 152 -26.69 10.08 11.93
C ALA A 152 -25.49 9.57 12.76
N THR A 153 -25.26 8.25 12.75
CA THR A 153 -24.08 7.64 13.38
C THR A 153 -22.94 7.66 12.36
N ARG A 154 -21.90 8.40 12.68
CA ARG A 154 -20.72 8.59 11.81
C ARG A 154 -19.49 7.91 12.42
N PRO A 155 -18.56 7.42 11.61
CA PRO A 155 -17.32 6.87 12.13
C PRO A 155 -16.50 7.94 12.88
N GLY A 156 -15.89 7.56 14.00
CA GLY A 156 -15.04 8.47 14.79
C GLY A 156 -13.71 8.83 14.14
N ARG A 157 -13.34 8.13 13.05
CA ARG A 157 -12.14 8.35 12.23
C ARG A 157 -12.50 8.21 10.76
N VAL A 158 -11.85 8.98 9.91
CA VAL A 158 -11.96 8.81 8.46
C VAL A 158 -11.39 7.44 8.09
N PHE A 159 -12.23 6.55 7.54
CA PHE A 159 -11.75 5.27 7.02
C PHE A 159 -11.09 5.46 5.64
N SER A 160 -10.22 4.55 5.26
CA SER A 160 -9.59 4.56 3.94
C SER A 160 -9.55 3.17 3.33
N THR A 161 -9.87 3.07 2.03
CA THR A 161 -9.92 1.78 1.34
C THR A 161 -9.54 1.90 -0.13
N HIS A 162 -8.83 0.89 -0.64
CA HIS A 162 -8.61 0.73 -2.09
C HIS A 162 -9.86 0.26 -2.83
N LEU A 163 -10.85 -0.28 -2.10
CA LEU A 163 -12.09 -0.79 -2.71
C LEU A 163 -12.85 0.33 -3.39
N GLU A 164 -13.31 0.03 -4.60
CA GLU A 164 -14.21 0.92 -5.34
C GLU A 164 -15.59 0.94 -4.70
N GLY A 165 -16.40 1.97 -5.00
CA GLY A 165 -17.69 2.19 -4.33
C GLY A 165 -18.65 1.00 -4.37
N GLN A 166 -18.71 0.24 -5.50
CA GLN A 166 -19.55 -0.95 -5.59
C GLN A 166 -19.08 -2.10 -4.67
N ASP A 167 -17.77 -2.21 -4.41
CA ASP A 167 -17.24 -3.24 -3.52
C ASP A 167 -17.38 -2.83 -2.06
N VAL A 168 -17.27 -1.55 -1.76
CA VAL A 168 -17.65 -0.99 -0.46
C VAL A 168 -19.13 -1.26 -0.17
N ALA A 169 -20.02 -1.06 -1.15
CA ALA A 169 -21.44 -1.36 -0.98
C ALA A 169 -21.68 -2.84 -0.64
N LYS A 170 -21.07 -3.77 -1.37
CA LYS A 170 -21.16 -5.22 -1.07
C LYS A 170 -20.64 -5.54 0.32
N LEU A 171 -19.53 -4.92 0.72
CA LEU A 171 -18.92 -5.12 2.02
C LEU A 171 -19.86 -4.68 3.14
N VAL A 172 -20.44 -3.47 3.02
CA VAL A 172 -21.37 -2.90 4.00
C VAL A 172 -22.65 -3.74 4.08
N LEU A 173 -23.23 -4.14 2.95
CA LEU A 173 -24.40 -5.01 2.91
C LEU A 173 -24.15 -6.39 3.54
N ALA A 174 -22.91 -6.87 3.50
CA ALA A 174 -22.48 -8.10 4.17
C ALA A 174 -22.16 -7.92 5.66
N GLY A 175 -22.36 -6.73 6.22
CA GLY A 175 -22.12 -6.43 7.64
C GLY A 175 -20.67 -6.11 7.99
N TRP A 176 -19.87 -5.69 7.01
CA TRP A 176 -18.48 -5.31 7.19
C TRP A 176 -18.26 -3.84 6.81
N MET A 177 -17.32 -3.22 7.47
CA MET A 177 -16.92 -1.84 7.19
C MET A 177 -15.40 -1.78 6.95
N PRO A 178 -14.94 -1.06 5.92
CA PRO A 178 -13.52 -0.74 5.81
C PRO A 178 -13.08 0.14 6.98
N ALA A 179 -11.88 -0.09 7.49
CA ALA A 179 -11.29 0.68 8.58
C ALA A 179 -10.14 1.54 8.08
N GLU A 180 -9.07 0.92 7.60
CA GLU A 180 -7.84 1.61 7.21
C GLU A 180 -7.09 0.87 6.11
N LEU A 181 -6.38 1.61 5.26
CA LEU A 181 -5.38 1.06 4.38
C LEU A 181 -4.19 0.54 5.20
N ALA A 182 -3.86 -0.73 4.99
CA ALA A 182 -2.72 -1.38 5.59
C ALA A 182 -1.67 -1.69 4.52
N LEU A 183 -0.44 -1.23 4.77
CA LEU A 183 0.72 -1.51 3.93
C LEU A 183 1.72 -2.35 4.70
N GLY A 184 2.34 -3.31 4.01
CA GLY A 184 3.49 -4.04 4.48
C GLY A 184 4.58 -3.97 3.43
N ILE A 185 5.73 -3.40 3.80
CA ILE A 185 6.89 -3.26 2.93
C ILE A 185 8.05 -3.97 3.60
N ALA A 186 8.60 -4.96 2.93
CA ALA A 186 9.77 -5.69 3.41
C ALA A 186 10.84 -5.73 2.33
N VAL A 187 12.08 -5.66 2.77
CA VAL A 187 13.26 -5.78 1.91
C VAL A 187 14.09 -6.96 2.41
N GLY A 188 14.44 -7.83 1.51
CA GLY A 188 15.34 -8.95 1.77
C GLY A 188 16.61 -8.83 0.94
N ILE A 189 17.71 -9.29 1.48
CA ILE A 189 19.00 -9.38 0.80
C ILE A 189 19.57 -10.79 0.96
N ARG A 190 20.19 -11.28 -0.09
CA ARG A 190 20.95 -12.53 -0.10
C ARG A 190 22.21 -12.38 -0.93
N HIS A 191 23.33 -12.81 -0.35
CA HIS A 191 24.61 -12.90 -1.03
C HIS A 191 24.69 -14.18 -1.86
N ASP A 192 25.25 -14.12 -3.08
CA ASP A 192 25.45 -15.29 -3.93
C ASP A 192 26.59 -16.17 -3.40
N ASP A 193 26.23 -17.39 -3.03
CA ASP A 193 27.19 -18.47 -2.77
C ASP A 193 27.60 -19.19 -4.08
N TRP A 194 28.52 -20.12 -3.95
CA TRP A 194 29.02 -20.88 -5.09
C TRP A 194 27.92 -21.69 -5.77
N ASN A 195 27.01 -22.31 -4.99
CA ASN A 195 25.89 -23.10 -5.50
C ASN A 195 24.91 -22.23 -6.29
N THR A 196 24.58 -21.07 -5.80
CA THR A 196 23.71 -20.10 -6.47
C THR A 196 24.32 -19.66 -7.80
N ARG A 197 25.63 -19.38 -7.82
CA ARG A 197 26.36 -19.04 -9.05
C ARG A 197 26.31 -20.16 -10.07
N GLN A 198 26.49 -21.42 -9.67
CA GLN A 198 26.39 -22.59 -10.56
C GLN A 198 24.99 -22.76 -11.14
N GLN A 199 23.95 -22.58 -10.35
CA GLN A 199 22.55 -22.66 -10.79
C GLN A 199 22.17 -21.56 -11.79
N ARG A 200 22.93 -20.45 -11.83
CA ARG A 200 22.72 -19.33 -12.76
C ARG A 200 23.49 -19.50 -14.07
N THR A 201 24.35 -20.47 -14.20
CA THR A 201 25.07 -20.67 -15.44
C THR A 201 24.14 -21.13 -16.57
N TRP A 202 24.41 -20.67 -17.80
CA TRP A 202 23.60 -21.06 -18.96
C TRP A 202 23.62 -22.57 -19.22
N THR A 203 24.61 -23.30 -18.69
CA THR A 203 24.72 -24.76 -18.77
C THR A 203 23.85 -25.49 -17.76
N ALA A 204 23.32 -24.81 -16.75
CA ALA A 204 22.52 -25.44 -15.72
C ALA A 204 21.11 -25.88 -16.21
N GLY A 205 20.67 -25.39 -17.39
CA GLY A 205 19.34 -25.68 -17.93
C GLY A 205 18.22 -24.95 -17.19
N ASN A 206 16.99 -25.42 -17.37
CA ASN A 206 15.78 -24.83 -16.71
C ASN A 206 15.60 -25.46 -15.33
N ILE A 207 16.29 -24.93 -14.34
CA ILE A 207 16.21 -25.39 -12.94
C ILE A 207 15.76 -24.27 -12.01
N GLU A 208 15.23 -24.64 -10.87
CA GLU A 208 14.92 -23.67 -9.81
C GLU A 208 16.21 -23.17 -9.15
N VAL A 209 16.31 -21.84 -8.98
CA VAL A 209 17.38 -21.24 -8.19
C VAL A 209 16.89 -21.13 -6.75
N GLY A 210 17.18 -22.14 -5.93
CA GLY A 210 16.63 -22.29 -4.59
C GLY A 210 16.90 -21.08 -3.68
N ALA A 211 18.08 -20.48 -3.82
CA ALA A 211 18.45 -19.26 -3.09
C ALA A 211 17.51 -18.09 -3.36
N TYR A 212 17.09 -17.91 -4.60
CA TYR A 212 16.18 -16.80 -4.97
C TYR A 212 14.74 -17.10 -4.56
N THR A 213 14.33 -18.37 -4.67
CA THR A 213 13.04 -18.82 -4.14
C THR A 213 12.95 -18.53 -2.65
N GLU A 214 13.98 -18.80 -1.89
CA GLU A 214 14.05 -18.52 -0.45
C GLU A 214 13.99 -17.01 -0.18
N LEU A 215 14.82 -16.20 -0.84
CA LEU A 215 14.83 -14.75 -0.72
C LEU A 215 13.42 -14.15 -0.95
N VAL A 216 12.79 -14.50 -2.05
CA VAL A 216 11.47 -14.00 -2.43
C VAL A 216 10.40 -14.42 -1.41
N ASN A 217 10.41 -15.69 -0.99
CA ASN A 217 9.42 -16.21 -0.05
C ASN A 217 9.56 -15.59 1.34
N GLN A 218 10.77 -15.44 1.86
CA GLN A 218 11.00 -14.80 3.15
C GLN A 218 10.61 -13.32 3.12
N THR A 219 10.99 -12.59 2.07
CA THR A 219 10.62 -11.18 1.93
C THR A 219 9.10 -10.99 1.85
N ARG A 220 8.40 -11.86 1.11
CA ARG A 220 6.92 -11.85 1.07
C ARG A 220 6.29 -12.21 2.41
N ALA A 221 6.87 -13.16 3.14
CA ALA A 221 6.38 -13.56 4.47
C ALA A 221 6.46 -12.38 5.45
N ASP A 222 7.58 -11.66 5.44
CA ASP A 222 7.76 -10.47 6.28
C ASP A 222 6.77 -9.36 5.93
N ALA A 223 6.57 -9.07 4.63
CA ALA A 223 5.58 -8.07 4.21
C ALA A 223 4.16 -8.45 4.69
N ARG A 224 3.78 -9.75 4.64
CA ARG A 224 2.50 -10.23 5.20
C ARG A 224 2.42 -10.05 6.71
N MET A 225 3.49 -10.34 7.42
CA MET A 225 3.55 -10.17 8.87
C MET A 225 3.35 -8.70 9.27
N LEU A 226 3.95 -7.75 8.54
CA LEU A 226 3.77 -6.31 8.75
C LEU A 226 2.32 -5.88 8.52
N VAL A 227 1.66 -6.33 7.45
CA VAL A 227 0.23 -6.08 7.21
C VAL A 227 -0.62 -6.65 8.34
N GLN A 228 -0.38 -7.90 8.76
CA GLN A 228 -1.12 -8.52 9.87
C GLN A 228 -0.94 -7.74 11.18
N HIS A 229 0.26 -7.23 11.44
CA HIS A 229 0.53 -6.40 12.61
C HIS A 229 -0.30 -5.11 12.57
N ARG A 230 -0.37 -4.41 11.41
CA ARG A 230 -1.18 -3.19 11.23
C ARG A 230 -2.67 -3.47 11.40
N ILE A 231 -3.19 -4.57 10.83
CA ILE A 231 -4.59 -4.99 10.97
C ILE A 231 -4.96 -5.17 12.45
N ARG A 232 -4.09 -5.86 13.21
CA ARG A 232 -4.30 -6.05 14.66
C ARG A 232 -4.20 -4.72 15.43
N ALA A 233 -3.28 -3.84 15.06
CA ALA A 233 -3.07 -2.55 15.73
C ALA A 233 -4.30 -1.63 15.62
N VAL A 234 -5.04 -1.70 14.51
CA VAL A 234 -6.28 -0.92 14.33
C VAL A 234 -7.52 -1.64 14.88
N GLY A 235 -7.36 -2.83 15.46
CA GLY A 235 -8.45 -3.62 16.01
C GLY A 235 -9.41 -4.20 14.96
N ALA A 236 -8.92 -4.41 13.74
CA ALA A 236 -9.73 -4.97 12.66
C ALA A 236 -9.79 -6.51 12.72
N ASP A 237 -10.89 -7.09 12.22
CA ASP A 237 -11.15 -8.53 12.22
C ASP A 237 -10.51 -9.26 11.04
N GLY A 238 -10.21 -8.53 9.95
CA GLY A 238 -9.65 -9.11 8.73
C GLY A 238 -9.13 -8.06 7.76
N ALA A 239 -8.75 -8.49 6.57
CA ALA A 239 -8.36 -7.59 5.50
C ALA A 239 -8.68 -8.12 4.11
N VAL A 240 -8.94 -7.20 3.19
CA VAL A 240 -9.00 -7.45 1.75
C VAL A 240 -7.70 -6.99 1.11
N ILE A 241 -6.98 -7.90 0.45
CA ILE A 241 -5.72 -7.59 -0.21
C ILE A 241 -6.00 -6.98 -1.59
N ALA A 242 -5.44 -5.79 -1.84
CA ALA A 242 -5.49 -5.12 -3.13
C ALA A 242 -4.43 -5.65 -4.10
N SER A 243 -3.20 -5.72 -3.62
CA SER A 243 -2.07 -6.13 -4.43
C SER A 243 -0.93 -6.71 -3.58
N MET A 244 -0.12 -7.54 -4.23
CA MET A 244 1.15 -8.05 -3.72
C MET A 244 2.20 -7.87 -4.80
N GLY A 245 2.98 -6.81 -4.68
CA GLY A 245 4.10 -6.50 -5.58
C GLY A 245 5.40 -7.14 -5.11
N LEU A 246 6.28 -7.42 -6.06
CA LEU A 246 7.66 -7.82 -5.82
C LEU A 246 8.54 -7.15 -6.86
N SER A 247 9.62 -6.52 -6.40
CA SER A 247 10.70 -6.00 -7.24
C SER A 247 12.01 -6.65 -6.81
N THR A 248 12.88 -6.94 -7.76
CA THR A 248 14.20 -7.51 -7.48
C THR A 248 15.26 -6.76 -8.26
N TRP A 249 16.44 -6.61 -7.67
CA TRP A 249 17.62 -6.04 -8.33
C TRP A 249 18.89 -6.61 -7.70
N GLU A 250 20.01 -6.35 -8.36
CA GLU A 250 21.34 -6.76 -7.90
C GLU A 250 22.13 -5.55 -7.43
N ILE A 251 23.00 -5.75 -6.46
CA ILE A 251 24.00 -4.78 -6.02
C ILE A 251 25.36 -5.48 -5.92
N GLU A 252 26.41 -4.76 -6.24
CA GLU A 252 27.79 -5.22 -6.15
C GLU A 252 28.47 -4.53 -4.97
N PRO A 253 28.49 -5.17 -3.78
CA PRO A 253 29.08 -4.55 -2.58
C PRO A 253 30.60 -4.53 -2.61
N GLY A 254 31.23 -5.26 -3.51
CA GLY A 254 32.66 -5.35 -3.71
C GLY A 254 33.01 -6.17 -4.96
N GLU A 255 34.25 -6.10 -5.41
CA GLU A 255 34.72 -6.78 -6.60
C GLU A 255 34.46 -8.31 -6.53
N GLY A 256 33.75 -8.83 -7.52
CA GLY A 256 33.41 -10.25 -7.61
C GLY A 256 32.33 -10.74 -6.63
N HIS A 257 31.64 -9.82 -5.94
CA HIS A 257 30.54 -10.12 -5.02
C HIS A 257 29.23 -9.58 -5.58
N THR A 258 28.19 -10.39 -5.58
CA THR A 258 26.85 -10.00 -6.00
C THR A 258 25.86 -10.30 -4.88
N ASP A 259 25.06 -9.31 -4.52
CA ASP A 259 23.94 -9.46 -3.60
C ASP A 259 22.64 -9.27 -4.36
N HIS A 260 21.69 -10.15 -4.13
CA HIS A 260 20.33 -10.03 -4.66
C HIS A 260 19.44 -9.41 -3.61
N VAL A 261 18.68 -8.41 -4.05
CA VAL A 261 17.72 -7.67 -3.22
C VAL A 261 16.31 -7.97 -3.73
N ALA A 262 15.41 -8.21 -2.81
CA ALA A 262 13.97 -8.30 -3.08
C ALA A 262 13.23 -7.28 -2.23
N GLU A 263 12.32 -6.51 -2.82
CA GLU A 263 11.37 -5.63 -2.15
C GLU A 263 9.96 -6.18 -2.38
N ALA A 264 9.28 -6.56 -1.30
CA ALA A 264 7.88 -6.97 -1.36
C ALA A 264 6.99 -5.88 -0.77
N THR A 265 5.95 -5.50 -1.49
CA THR A 265 4.94 -4.53 -1.05
C THR A 265 3.57 -5.17 -1.10
N ILE A 266 2.85 -5.15 0.02
CA ILE A 266 1.46 -5.60 0.11
C ILE A 266 0.59 -4.41 0.48
N ILE A 267 -0.48 -4.21 -0.29
CA ILE A 267 -1.50 -3.21 -0.03
C ILE A 267 -2.79 -3.95 0.30
N ALA A 268 -3.42 -3.60 1.40
CA ALA A 268 -4.67 -4.19 1.85
C ALA A 268 -5.58 -3.13 2.47
N THR A 269 -6.86 -3.45 2.62
CA THR A 269 -7.81 -2.71 3.47
C THR A 269 -8.16 -3.56 4.66
N ALA A 270 -7.90 -3.06 5.86
CA ALA A 270 -8.40 -3.63 7.10
C ALA A 270 -9.92 -3.48 7.16
N ILE A 271 -10.62 -4.54 7.57
CA ILE A 271 -12.08 -4.56 7.64
C ILE A 271 -12.54 -5.01 9.04
N THR A 272 -13.64 -4.41 9.50
CA THR A 272 -14.25 -4.72 10.81
C THR A 272 -15.68 -5.15 10.61
N GLN A 273 -16.09 -6.21 11.31
CA GLN A 273 -17.44 -6.72 11.27
C GLN A 273 -18.30 -5.95 12.26
N PHE A 274 -19.33 -5.25 11.78
CA PHE A 274 -20.28 -4.52 12.62
C PHE A 274 -21.62 -5.24 12.76
N HIS A 275 -21.95 -6.18 11.85
CA HIS A 275 -23.16 -6.98 11.91
C HIS A 275 -22.87 -8.42 11.50
N ARG A 276 -23.34 -9.37 12.29
CA ARG A 276 -23.34 -10.79 11.94
C ARG A 276 -24.71 -11.16 11.38
N SER A 277 -24.82 -11.29 10.08
CA SER A 277 -25.99 -11.89 9.46
C SER A 277 -26.12 -13.35 9.93
N ARG A 278 -27.30 -13.72 10.44
CA ARG A 278 -27.64 -15.14 10.74
C ARG A 278 -28.05 -15.90 9.47
N GLU A 279 -28.37 -15.19 8.41
CA GLU A 279 -28.73 -15.80 7.14
C GLU A 279 -27.44 -16.11 6.36
N ALA A 280 -27.36 -17.35 5.87
CA ALA A 280 -26.35 -17.69 4.90
C ALA A 280 -26.46 -16.72 3.70
N PRO A 281 -25.36 -16.18 3.15
CA PRO A 281 -25.43 -15.28 2.01
C PRO A 281 -26.25 -15.96 0.92
N SER A 282 -27.28 -15.25 0.44
CA SER A 282 -28.10 -15.72 -0.69
C SER A 282 -27.14 -16.19 -1.80
N ARG A 283 -27.38 -17.38 -2.34
CA ARG A 283 -26.51 -18.01 -3.32
C ARG A 283 -26.13 -16.97 -4.39
N SER A 284 -24.85 -16.73 -4.52
CA SER A 284 -24.33 -15.85 -5.56
C SER A 284 -24.95 -16.25 -6.91
N LEU A 285 -25.55 -15.29 -7.61
CA LEU A 285 -26.07 -15.47 -8.96
C LEU A 285 -25.00 -15.94 -9.98
N THR A 286 -23.76 -15.94 -9.57
CA THR A 286 -22.59 -16.40 -10.36
C THR A 286 -22.40 -17.93 -10.36
N TYR A 287 -23.14 -18.68 -9.55
CA TYR A 287 -23.05 -20.14 -9.57
C TYR A 287 -24.13 -20.72 -10.48
N LEU A 288 -23.81 -20.89 -11.75
CA LEU A 288 -24.58 -21.69 -12.68
C LEU A 288 -24.08 -23.14 -12.62
N PRO A 289 -24.82 -24.08 -12.02
CA PRO A 289 -24.46 -25.48 -12.11
C PRO A 289 -24.63 -25.92 -13.56
N LEU A 290 -23.53 -26.19 -14.24
CA LEU A 290 -23.55 -26.86 -15.55
C LEU A 290 -24.10 -28.27 -15.33
N LYS A 291 -25.41 -28.46 -15.58
CA LYS A 291 -25.96 -29.80 -15.71
C LYS A 291 -25.27 -30.48 -16.88
N ARG A 292 -24.41 -31.47 -16.59
CA ARG A 292 -24.04 -32.40 -17.64
C ARG A 292 -25.30 -33.06 -18.14
N SER A 293 -25.73 -32.75 -19.35
CA SER A 293 -26.64 -33.62 -20.12
C SER A 293 -25.90 -34.93 -20.31
N ARG A 294 -26.32 -35.97 -19.61
CA ARG A 294 -25.91 -37.34 -19.94
C ARG A 294 -26.56 -37.69 -21.28
N PRO A 295 -25.80 -38.37 -22.18
CA PRO A 295 -26.33 -38.86 -23.43
C PRO A 295 -27.43 -39.91 -23.23
#